data_d5cc770041d4bfc9b708c2f7d69a298a
#
_entry.id   d5cc770041d4bfc9b708c2f7d69a298a
#
_cell.length_a   1.000
_cell.length_b   1.000
_cell.length_c   1.000
_cell.angle_alpha   90.00
_cell.angle_beta   90.00
_cell.angle_gamma   90.00
#
_symmetry.space_group_name_H-M   'P 1'
#
loop_
_entity.id
_entity.type
_entity.pdbx_description
1 polymer ?
#
loop_
_entity_poly.entity_id
_entity_poly.type
_entity_poly.pdbx_seq_one_letter_code
_entity_poly.pdbx_strand_id
1 'polypeptide(L)'
;MREVFLYFAERVDRLHDLGVKDIILDPGFGFGKTLENNYELMNKMGDFREFDLPILVGISRKSMIYKLVGGTPADALGGTIALNTIALERGAHILRVHDVKAAVETVKIVEALQATSANEE
;
A
#
# COMPACT_ATOMS: atom_id res chain seq x y z
N MET A 1 -7.30 13.45 0.55
CA MET A 1 -6.29 12.79 -0.32
C MET A 1 -5.36 13.76 -1.00
N ARG A 2 -5.87 14.81 -1.58
CA ARG A 2 -5.00 15.83 -2.23
C ARG A 2 -3.94 16.38 -1.27
N GLU A 3 -4.30 16.64 -0.03
CA GLU A 3 -3.40 17.15 0.98
C GLU A 3 -2.27 16.18 1.29
N VAL A 4 -2.56 14.89 1.35
CA VAL A 4 -1.55 13.84 1.56
C VAL A 4 -0.59 13.80 0.37
N PHE A 5 -1.12 13.86 -0.84
CA PHE A 5 -0.29 13.87 -2.05
C PHE A 5 0.63 15.08 -2.08
N LEU A 6 0.11 16.27 -1.79
CA LEU A 6 0.90 17.51 -1.76
C LEU A 6 1.98 17.47 -0.67
N TYR A 7 1.65 16.89 0.47
CA TYR A 7 2.63 16.70 1.54
C TYR A 7 3.81 15.85 1.08
N PHE A 8 3.54 14.72 0.42
CA PHE A 8 4.60 13.88 -0.11
C PHE A 8 5.39 14.57 -1.22
N ALA A 9 4.73 15.32 -2.10
CA ALA A 9 5.41 16.05 -3.15
C ALA A 9 6.43 17.03 -2.59
N GLU A 10 6.04 17.81 -1.58
CA GLU A 10 6.92 18.74 -0.90
C GLU A 10 8.10 18.03 -0.23
N ARG A 11 7.82 16.94 0.49
CA ARG A 11 8.86 16.20 1.22
C ARG A 11 9.86 15.53 0.28
N VAL A 12 9.40 14.95 -0.81
CA VAL A 12 10.26 14.32 -1.81
C VAL A 12 11.17 15.36 -2.45
N ASP A 13 10.62 16.51 -2.86
CA ASP A 13 11.40 17.59 -3.44
C ASP A 13 12.48 18.09 -2.47
N ARG A 14 12.11 18.27 -1.21
CA ARG A 14 13.04 18.73 -0.17
C ARG A 14 14.17 17.72 0.06
N LEU A 15 13.85 16.43 0.10
CA LEU A 15 14.86 15.39 0.27
C LEU A 15 15.80 15.33 -0.93
N HIS A 16 15.29 15.45 -2.14
CA HIS A 16 16.12 15.54 -3.36
C HIS A 16 17.04 16.75 -3.32
N ASP A 17 16.54 17.90 -2.90
CA ASP A 17 17.35 19.13 -2.76
C ASP A 17 18.47 18.95 -1.74
N LEU A 18 18.27 18.11 -0.73
CA LEU A 18 19.29 17.78 0.27
C LEU A 18 20.23 16.66 -0.20
N GLY A 19 20.08 16.15 -1.42
CA GLY A 19 20.93 15.12 -1.98
C GLY A 19 20.58 13.69 -1.60
N VAL A 20 19.40 13.46 -1.00
CA VAL A 20 18.92 12.12 -0.66
C VAL A 20 18.44 11.44 -1.94
N LYS A 21 19.01 10.26 -2.25
CA LYS A 21 18.70 9.52 -3.49
C LYS A 21 17.79 8.33 -3.25
N ASP A 22 17.89 7.66 -2.10
CA ASP A 22 17.14 6.45 -1.79
C ASP A 22 15.93 6.80 -0.93
N ILE A 23 14.78 6.95 -1.56
CA ILE A 23 13.53 7.34 -0.91
C ILE A 23 12.49 6.25 -1.14
N ILE A 24 11.82 5.82 -0.06
CA ILE A 24 10.68 4.91 -0.10
C ILE A 24 9.49 5.66 0.48
N LEU A 25 8.36 5.63 -0.24
CA LEU A 25 7.12 6.25 0.23
C LEU A 25 6.31 5.24 1.05
N ASP A 26 5.87 5.66 2.24
CA ASP A 26 4.94 4.91 3.07
C ASP A 26 3.72 5.80 3.33
N PRO A 27 2.57 5.51 2.71
CA PRO A 27 1.36 6.32 2.91
C PRO A 27 0.83 6.35 4.33
N GLY A 28 1.27 5.43 5.20
CA GLY A 28 0.93 5.48 6.62
C GLY A 28 -0.50 5.07 6.95
N PHE A 29 -0.94 3.91 6.46
CA PHE A 29 -2.24 3.37 6.83
C PHE A 29 -2.37 3.22 8.34
N GLY A 30 -3.49 3.64 8.89
CA GLY A 30 -3.83 3.50 10.30
C GLY A 30 -3.48 4.67 11.20
N PHE A 31 -2.44 5.43 10.91
CA PHE A 31 -1.96 6.50 11.79
C PHE A 31 -2.91 7.71 11.79
N GLY A 32 -3.66 7.90 12.90
CA GLY A 32 -4.53 9.04 13.06
C GLY A 32 -5.64 9.18 12.04
N LYS A 33 -5.84 8.15 11.20
CA LYS A 33 -6.84 8.17 10.14
C LYS A 33 -8.12 7.46 10.58
N THR A 34 -9.25 7.98 10.12
CA THR A 34 -10.53 7.29 10.28
C THR A 34 -10.57 6.05 9.38
N LEU A 35 -11.54 5.18 9.61
CA LEU A 35 -11.79 4.02 8.76
C LEU A 35 -11.98 4.46 7.30
N GLU A 36 -12.83 5.46 7.09
CA GLU A 36 -13.13 6.01 5.77
C GLU A 36 -11.88 6.58 5.09
N ASN A 37 -11.06 7.33 5.84
CA ASN A 37 -9.82 7.91 5.31
C ASN A 37 -8.83 6.85 4.87
N ASN A 38 -8.73 5.74 5.59
CA ASN A 38 -7.87 4.63 5.20
C ASN A 38 -8.29 4.00 3.87
N TYR A 39 -9.59 3.79 3.67
CA TYR A 39 -10.10 3.24 2.40
C TYR A 39 -9.99 4.23 1.25
N GLU A 40 -10.19 5.52 1.52
CA GLU A 40 -9.94 6.55 0.53
C GLU A 40 -8.47 6.57 0.09
N LEU A 41 -7.54 6.46 1.04
CA LEU A 41 -6.11 6.39 0.75
C LEU A 41 -5.79 5.18 -0.12
N MET A 42 -6.32 4.01 0.22
CA MET A 42 -6.13 2.80 -0.59
C MET A 42 -6.68 2.98 -2.00
N ASN A 43 -7.84 3.60 -2.13
CA ASN A 43 -8.47 3.84 -3.42
C ASN A 43 -7.65 4.78 -4.31
N LYS A 44 -6.92 5.71 -3.71
CA LYS A 44 -6.11 6.71 -4.41
C LYS A 44 -4.62 6.36 -4.50
N MET A 45 -4.24 5.17 -4.05
CA MET A 45 -2.82 4.77 -4.03
C MET A 45 -2.13 4.88 -5.38
N GLY A 46 -2.85 4.62 -6.46
CA GLY A 46 -2.29 4.72 -7.80
C GLY A 46 -1.71 6.10 -8.14
N ASP A 47 -2.19 7.14 -7.49
CA ASP A 47 -1.72 8.51 -7.72
C ASP A 47 -0.25 8.67 -7.29
N PHE A 48 0.23 7.90 -6.32
CA PHE A 48 1.61 7.96 -5.85
C PHE A 48 2.62 7.44 -6.88
N ARG A 49 2.17 6.80 -7.94
CA ARG A 49 3.05 6.38 -9.05
C ARG A 49 3.76 7.54 -9.72
N GLU A 50 3.18 8.74 -9.65
CA GLU A 50 3.77 9.95 -10.21
C GLU A 50 5.13 10.30 -9.59
N PHE A 51 5.40 9.85 -8.37
CA PHE A 51 6.68 10.08 -7.71
C PHE A 51 7.81 9.20 -8.28
N ASP A 52 7.46 8.12 -8.98
CA ASP A 52 8.42 7.14 -9.52
C ASP A 52 9.36 6.60 -8.43
N LEU A 53 8.83 6.33 -7.26
CA LEU A 53 9.53 5.82 -6.09
C LEU A 53 8.90 4.53 -5.60
N PRO A 54 9.68 3.65 -4.95
CA PRO A 54 9.10 2.47 -4.31
C PRO A 54 8.05 2.87 -3.26
N ILE A 55 6.94 2.16 -3.23
CA ILE A 55 5.84 2.39 -2.30
C ILE A 55 5.73 1.21 -1.36
N LEU A 56 5.83 1.47 -0.07
CA LEU A 56 5.68 0.47 0.99
C LEU A 56 4.28 0.55 1.57
N VAL A 57 3.62 -0.60 1.71
CA VAL A 57 2.29 -0.68 2.33
C VAL A 57 2.34 -1.58 3.55
N GLY A 58 1.92 -1.04 4.69
CA GLY A 58 1.82 -1.77 5.95
C GLY A 58 0.39 -1.75 6.47
N ILE A 59 -0.47 -2.64 5.97
CA ILE A 59 -1.87 -2.75 6.41
C ILE A 59 -2.14 -4.01 7.24
N SER A 60 -1.15 -4.89 7.39
CA SER A 60 -1.31 -6.21 8.00
C SER A 60 -2.01 -6.13 9.35
N ARG A 61 -3.18 -6.77 9.43
CA ARG A 61 -4.01 -6.92 10.63
C ARG A 61 -4.38 -5.60 11.32
N LYS A 62 -4.34 -4.47 10.58
CA LYS A 62 -4.70 -3.16 11.13
C LYS A 62 -6.21 -3.00 11.31
N SER A 63 -6.56 -2.02 12.13
CA SER A 63 -7.96 -1.77 12.50
C SER A 63 -8.87 -1.47 11.31
N MET A 64 -8.34 -0.96 10.20
CA MET A 64 -9.14 -0.74 9.01
C MET A 64 -9.77 -2.03 8.47
N ILE A 65 -9.21 -3.20 8.83
CA ILE A 65 -9.75 -4.49 8.46
C ILE A 65 -10.83 -4.92 9.45
N TYR A 66 -10.47 -5.16 10.71
CA TYR A 66 -11.42 -5.74 11.66
C TYR A 66 -12.51 -4.77 12.12
N LYS A 67 -12.32 -3.48 12.02
CA LYS A 67 -13.41 -2.51 12.26
C LYS A 67 -14.48 -2.55 11.17
N LEU A 68 -14.09 -2.97 9.96
CA LEU A 68 -15.04 -3.10 8.85
C LEU A 68 -15.73 -4.47 8.85
N VAL A 69 -14.94 -5.55 8.93
CA VAL A 69 -15.47 -6.91 8.77
C VAL A 69 -15.82 -7.60 10.08
N GLY A 70 -15.42 -7.03 11.22
CA GLY A 70 -15.65 -7.60 12.53
C GLY A 70 -14.46 -8.41 13.02
N GLY A 71 -14.49 -8.74 14.32
CA GLY A 71 -13.45 -9.54 14.96
C GLY A 71 -12.33 -8.72 15.55
N THR A 72 -11.17 -9.35 15.66
CA THR A 72 -9.96 -8.82 16.28
C THR A 72 -8.80 -8.93 15.29
N PRO A 73 -7.60 -8.41 15.62
CA PRO A 73 -6.44 -8.62 14.75
C PRO A 73 -6.17 -10.08 14.39
N ALA A 74 -6.50 -11.01 15.30
CA ALA A 74 -6.34 -12.45 15.03
C ALA A 74 -7.22 -12.94 13.87
N ASP A 75 -8.35 -12.27 13.63
CA ASP A 75 -9.32 -12.62 12.58
C ASP A 75 -9.05 -11.88 11.26
N ALA A 76 -8.00 -11.11 11.19
CA ALA A 76 -7.79 -10.15 10.09
C ALA A 76 -6.94 -10.68 8.93
N LEU A 77 -6.65 -11.98 8.86
CA LEU A 77 -5.82 -12.55 7.80
C LEU A 77 -6.47 -12.41 6.42
N GLY A 78 -7.74 -12.80 6.30
CA GLY A 78 -8.46 -12.72 5.03
C GLY A 78 -8.52 -11.29 4.48
N GLY A 79 -8.84 -10.32 5.31
CA GLY A 79 -8.86 -8.91 4.94
C GLY A 79 -7.47 -8.37 4.61
N THR A 80 -6.44 -8.85 5.32
CA THR A 80 -5.05 -8.51 5.02
C THR A 80 -4.66 -8.96 3.61
N ILE A 81 -4.99 -10.19 3.26
CA ILE A 81 -4.72 -10.74 1.93
C ILE A 81 -5.44 -9.92 0.85
N ALA A 82 -6.71 -9.62 1.07
CA ALA A 82 -7.52 -8.83 0.13
C ALA A 82 -6.90 -7.45 -0.11
N LEU A 83 -6.55 -6.73 0.96
CA LEU A 83 -5.98 -5.38 0.84
C LEU A 83 -4.56 -5.38 0.27
N ASN A 84 -3.74 -6.36 0.61
CA ASN A 84 -2.41 -6.49 0.01
C ASN A 84 -2.50 -6.76 -1.49
N THR A 85 -3.45 -7.58 -1.92
CA THR A 85 -3.69 -7.82 -3.35
C THR A 85 -4.03 -6.53 -4.08
N ILE A 86 -4.97 -5.77 -3.52
CA ILE A 86 -5.38 -4.47 -4.09
C ILE A 86 -4.20 -3.50 -4.10
N ALA A 87 -3.44 -3.43 -3.00
CA ALA A 87 -2.29 -2.54 -2.90
C ALA A 87 -1.25 -2.83 -3.99
N LEU A 88 -0.94 -4.10 -4.23
CA LEU A 88 0.01 -4.51 -5.28
C LEU A 88 -0.50 -4.10 -6.66
N GLU A 89 -1.78 -4.28 -6.94
CA GLU A 89 -2.36 -3.85 -8.22
C GLU A 89 -2.35 -2.34 -8.39
N ARG A 90 -2.35 -1.59 -7.31
CA ARG A 90 -2.32 -0.12 -7.30
C ARG A 90 -0.92 0.46 -7.16
N GLY A 91 0.11 -0.36 -7.28
CA GLY A 91 1.48 0.12 -7.40
C GLY A 91 2.36 -0.05 -6.18
N ALA A 92 1.93 -0.77 -5.15
CA ALA A 92 2.79 -1.10 -4.03
C ALA A 92 3.97 -1.98 -4.50
N HIS A 93 5.15 -1.69 -4.02
CA HIS A 93 6.36 -2.44 -4.33
C HIS A 93 6.83 -3.29 -3.16
N ILE A 94 6.53 -2.87 -1.94
CA ILE A 94 6.97 -3.51 -0.71
C ILE A 94 5.76 -3.68 0.21
N LEU A 95 5.57 -4.89 0.72
CA LEU A 95 4.56 -5.17 1.73
C LEU A 95 5.24 -5.45 3.07
N ARG A 96 4.85 -4.73 4.11
CA ARG A 96 5.26 -5.02 5.49
C ARG A 96 4.16 -5.89 6.12
N VAL A 97 4.53 -7.11 6.51
CA VAL A 97 3.54 -8.13 6.87
C VAL A 97 3.91 -8.89 8.13
N HIS A 98 2.90 -9.49 8.78
CA HIS A 98 3.07 -10.46 9.86
C HIS A 98 3.03 -11.90 9.33
N ASP A 99 2.19 -12.15 8.32
CA ASP A 99 1.94 -13.49 7.78
C ASP A 99 2.70 -13.68 6.48
N VAL A 100 3.96 -14.08 6.61
CA VAL A 100 4.91 -14.13 5.49
C VAL A 100 4.45 -15.08 4.38
N LYS A 101 4.02 -16.29 4.73
CA LYS A 101 3.57 -17.28 3.73
C LYS A 101 2.43 -16.75 2.87
N ALA A 102 1.40 -16.19 3.53
CA ALA A 102 0.24 -15.63 2.83
C ALA A 102 0.65 -14.46 1.93
N ALA A 103 1.57 -13.61 2.38
CA ALA A 103 2.06 -12.48 1.60
C ALA A 103 2.85 -12.95 0.38
N VAL A 104 3.71 -13.94 0.52
CA VAL A 104 4.48 -14.51 -0.60
C VAL A 104 3.54 -15.11 -1.65
N GLU A 105 2.52 -15.86 -1.23
CA GLU A 105 1.52 -16.41 -2.16
C GLU A 105 0.78 -15.30 -2.89
N THR A 106 0.40 -14.24 -2.18
CA THR A 106 -0.28 -13.08 -2.77
C THR A 106 0.59 -12.42 -3.86
N VAL A 107 1.85 -12.18 -3.56
CA VAL A 107 2.79 -11.58 -4.50
C VAL A 107 2.94 -12.44 -5.75
N LYS A 108 3.10 -13.76 -5.59
CA LYS A 108 3.24 -14.68 -6.72
C LYS A 108 2.02 -14.66 -7.63
N ILE A 109 0.82 -14.62 -7.04
CA ILE A 109 -0.44 -14.58 -7.82
C ILE A 109 -0.55 -13.27 -8.59
N VAL A 110 -0.30 -12.15 -7.94
CA VAL A 110 -0.39 -10.83 -8.59
C VAL A 110 0.65 -10.71 -9.72
N GLU A 111 1.89 -11.15 -9.48
CA GLU A 111 2.94 -11.12 -10.50
C GLU A 111 2.57 -11.98 -11.71
N ALA A 112 1.97 -13.14 -11.49
CA ALA A 112 1.52 -14.01 -12.57
C ALA A 112 0.45 -13.34 -13.44
N LEU A 113 -0.49 -12.63 -12.80
CA LEU A 113 -1.51 -11.85 -13.52
C LEU A 113 -0.90 -10.72 -14.34
N GLN A 114 0.02 -9.99 -13.75
CA GLN A 114 0.68 -8.86 -14.41
C GLN A 114 1.52 -9.33 -15.60
N ALA A 115 2.16 -10.48 -15.50
CA ALA A 115 2.96 -11.05 -16.58
C ALA A 115 2.08 -11.39 -17.81
N THR A 116 0.88 -11.94 -17.60
CA THR A 116 -0.04 -12.22 -18.72
C THR A 116 -0.53 -10.95 -19.38
N SER A 117 -0.82 -9.91 -18.60
CA SER A 117 -1.24 -8.61 -19.14
C SER A 117 -0.14 -8.02 -20.04
N ALA A 118 1.13 -8.12 -19.62
CA ALA A 118 2.27 -7.66 -20.41
C ALA A 118 2.42 -8.43 -21.72
N ASN A 119 2.07 -9.73 -21.74
CA ASN A 119 2.19 -10.57 -22.93
C ASN A 119 1.09 -10.36 -23.96
N GLU A 120 -0.03 -9.70 -23.59
CA GLU A 120 -1.12 -9.40 -24.50
C GLU A 120 -0.82 -8.23 -25.43
N GLU A 121 0.17 -7.48 -25.11
CA GLU A 121 0.63 -6.36 -25.93
C GLU A 121 1.60 -6.80 -27.02
#